data_04174677838bd0a545b6b2531d04e815
#
_entry.id   04174677838bd0a545b6b2531d04e815
#
_cell.length_a   1.000
_cell.length_b   1.000
_cell.length_c   1.000
_cell.angle_alpha   90.00
_cell.angle_beta   90.00
_cell.angle_gamma   90.00
#
_symmetry.space_group_name_H-M   'P 1'
#
loop_
_entity.id
_entity.type
_entity.pdbx_description
1 polymer ?
#
loop_
_entity_poly.entity_id
_entity_poly.type
_entity_poly.pdbx_seq_one_letter_code
_entity_poly.pdbx_strand_id
1 'polypeptide(L)'
;AVLSHLDTVPAGEGWSYPPFKLTKADGKLFGRGTIDDKGPSVAVLWAVKAIRELNIPIKKNFRVIFGGNEEGGCEDMEYYESKQPFPEMVFTPDGSFPVLNCEKGMVHLTFSAEFSDDKIAEIKGGSVINAIPDKCIVKFADGSEKENRHTGQDLKTATMR
;
A
#
# COMPACT_ATOMS: atom_id res chain seq x y z
N ALA A 1 -5.16 -7.96 -19.82
CA ALA A 1 -3.92 -7.56 -19.12
C ALA A 1 -3.90 -8.07 -17.68
N VAL A 2 -2.70 -8.12 -17.13
CA VAL A 2 -2.48 -8.19 -15.68
C VAL A 2 -1.82 -6.88 -15.26
N LEU A 3 -2.41 -6.23 -14.28
CA LEU A 3 -1.92 -5.00 -13.68
C LEU A 3 -1.31 -5.33 -12.32
N SER A 4 -0.11 -4.85 -12.07
CA SER A 4 0.67 -5.08 -10.86
C SER A 4 1.46 -3.83 -10.55
N HIS A 5 1.97 -3.64 -9.32
CA HIS A 5 2.75 -2.45 -9.00
C HIS A 5 4.13 -2.77 -8.40
N LEU A 6 5.04 -1.81 -8.50
CA LEU A 6 6.43 -1.96 -8.06
C LEU A 6 6.80 -1.04 -6.90
N ASP A 7 6.04 0.02 -6.68
CA ASP A 7 6.19 0.89 -5.53
C ASP A 7 5.77 0.21 -4.24
N THR A 8 5.99 0.83 -3.13
CA THR A 8 5.68 0.29 -1.80
C THR A 8 5.45 1.42 -0.81
N VAL A 9 4.61 1.19 0.19
CA VAL A 9 4.54 2.06 1.37
C VAL A 9 5.88 2.15 2.11
N PRO A 10 6.10 3.19 2.93
CA PRO A 10 7.26 3.26 3.82
C PRO A 10 7.42 2.02 4.69
N ALA A 11 8.66 1.71 5.07
CA ALA A 11 8.94 0.51 5.85
C ALA A 11 8.17 0.44 7.17
N GLY A 12 8.05 1.54 7.91
CA GLY A 12 7.59 1.53 9.28
C GLY A 12 8.66 0.96 10.24
N GLU A 13 8.23 0.60 11.43
CA GLU A 13 9.08 0.07 12.50
C GLU A 13 8.81 -1.43 12.74
N GLY A 14 9.63 -2.08 13.58
CA GLY A 14 9.40 -3.46 14.06
C GLY A 14 9.87 -4.57 13.12
N TRP A 15 10.73 -4.29 12.17
CA TRP A 15 11.28 -5.28 11.25
C TRP A 15 12.34 -6.16 11.92
N SER A 16 12.21 -7.48 11.75
CA SER A 16 13.24 -8.45 12.17
C SER A 16 14.43 -8.52 11.21
N TYR A 17 14.25 -8.07 9.97
CA TYR A 17 15.27 -8.00 8.91
C TYR A 17 15.20 -6.64 8.21
N PRO A 18 16.29 -6.21 7.53
CA PRO A 18 16.26 -4.95 6.79
C PRO A 18 15.11 -4.89 5.78
N PRO A 19 14.20 -3.90 5.86
CA PRO A 19 12.97 -3.90 5.06
C PRO A 19 13.21 -3.79 3.55
N PHE A 20 14.23 -3.05 3.11
CA PHE A 20 14.55 -2.85 1.70
C PHE A 20 15.68 -3.75 1.19
N LYS A 21 15.96 -4.85 1.89
CA LYS A 21 16.89 -5.89 1.46
C LYS A 21 16.19 -7.23 1.54
N LEU A 22 16.04 -7.91 0.41
CA LEU A 22 15.47 -9.25 0.39
C LEU A 22 16.28 -10.19 1.26
N THR A 23 15.65 -10.75 2.28
CA THR A 23 16.26 -11.74 3.17
C THR A 23 15.52 -13.06 3.05
N LYS A 24 16.27 -14.15 2.81
CA LYS A 24 15.73 -15.51 2.80
C LYS A 24 16.08 -16.19 4.11
N ALA A 25 15.07 -16.53 4.90
CA ALA A 25 15.24 -17.25 6.17
C ALA A 25 14.04 -18.18 6.40
N ASP A 26 14.27 -19.34 7.00
CA ASP A 26 13.25 -20.31 7.37
C ASP A 26 12.24 -20.66 6.24
N GLY A 27 12.75 -20.77 5.01
CA GLY A 27 11.92 -21.05 3.84
C GLY A 27 11.02 -19.91 3.39
N LYS A 28 11.17 -18.72 3.97
CA LYS A 28 10.40 -17.49 3.66
C LYS A 28 11.28 -16.41 3.08
N LEU A 29 10.63 -15.47 2.40
CA LEU A 29 11.25 -14.24 1.90
C LEU A 29 10.74 -13.06 2.71
N PHE A 30 11.67 -12.30 3.29
CA PHE A 30 11.37 -11.11 4.09
C PHE A 30 11.83 -9.85 3.37
N GLY A 31 10.97 -8.85 3.35
CA GLY A 31 11.26 -7.54 2.77
C GLY A 31 9.97 -6.77 2.47
N ARG A 32 10.03 -5.45 2.49
CA ARG A 32 8.92 -4.59 2.07
C ARG A 32 8.65 -4.84 0.57
N GLY A 33 7.39 -5.08 0.20
CA GLY A 33 6.99 -5.36 -1.18
C GLY A 33 7.13 -6.83 -1.60
N THR A 34 7.53 -7.76 -0.71
CA THR A 34 7.61 -9.19 -1.08
C THR A 34 6.24 -9.85 -1.28
N ILE A 35 5.21 -9.38 -0.59
CA ILE A 35 3.82 -9.83 -0.76
C ILE A 35 3.08 -8.84 -1.64
N ASP A 36 3.21 -7.58 -1.37
CA ASP A 36 2.50 -6.46 -1.92
C ASP A 36 3.50 -5.54 -2.67
N ASP A 37 3.63 -5.64 -3.99
CA ASP A 37 3.01 -6.62 -4.92
C ASP A 37 4.08 -7.34 -5.76
N LYS A 38 5.39 -7.30 -5.36
CA LYS A 38 6.50 -7.87 -6.16
C LYS A 38 6.48 -9.41 -6.24
N GLY A 39 5.97 -10.08 -5.20
CA GLY A 39 5.79 -11.53 -5.22
C GLY A 39 4.80 -11.96 -6.29
N PRO A 40 3.54 -11.46 -6.25
CA PRO A 40 2.56 -11.66 -7.31
C PRO A 40 3.06 -11.22 -8.69
N SER A 41 3.75 -10.08 -8.81
CA SER A 41 4.39 -9.63 -10.04
C SER A 41 5.31 -10.68 -10.65
N VAL A 42 6.18 -11.27 -9.84
CA VAL A 42 7.09 -12.34 -10.28
C VAL A 42 6.31 -13.60 -10.65
N ALA A 43 5.26 -13.95 -9.92
CA ALA A 43 4.41 -15.10 -10.24
C ALA A 43 3.76 -14.94 -11.63
N VAL A 44 3.28 -13.75 -11.97
CA VAL A 44 2.74 -13.42 -13.31
C VAL A 44 3.79 -13.64 -14.40
N LEU A 45 5.01 -13.12 -14.20
CA LEU A 45 6.09 -13.30 -15.19
C LEU A 45 6.44 -14.77 -15.41
N TRP A 46 6.48 -15.57 -14.33
CA TRP A 46 6.70 -17.01 -14.43
C TRP A 46 5.54 -17.75 -15.11
N ALA A 47 4.30 -17.34 -14.87
CA ALA A 47 3.13 -17.90 -15.55
C ALA A 47 3.20 -17.63 -17.07
N VAL A 48 3.52 -16.40 -17.47
CA VAL A 48 3.70 -16.05 -18.89
C VAL A 48 4.86 -16.84 -19.52
N LYS A 49 5.97 -16.98 -18.80
CA LYS A 49 7.11 -17.77 -19.23
C LYS A 49 6.71 -19.24 -19.44
N ALA A 50 5.99 -19.84 -18.51
CA ALA A 50 5.51 -21.22 -18.60
C ALA A 50 4.59 -21.42 -19.81
N ILE A 51 3.65 -20.51 -20.06
CA ILE A 51 2.76 -20.55 -21.24
C ILE A 51 3.59 -20.60 -22.54
N ARG A 52 4.65 -19.77 -22.62
CA ARG A 52 5.53 -19.72 -23.79
C ARG A 52 6.37 -20.99 -23.95
N GLU A 53 7.01 -21.46 -22.89
CA GLU A 53 7.89 -22.65 -22.93
C GLU A 53 7.13 -23.94 -23.22
N LEU A 54 5.89 -24.04 -22.72
CA LEU A 54 5.01 -25.18 -22.98
C LEU A 54 4.26 -25.07 -24.30
N ASN A 55 4.48 -24.03 -25.09
CA ASN A 55 3.78 -23.74 -26.33
C ASN A 55 2.25 -23.81 -26.21
N ILE A 56 1.70 -23.36 -25.10
CA ILE A 56 0.25 -23.33 -24.88
C ILE A 56 -0.38 -22.35 -25.86
N PRO A 57 -1.32 -22.77 -26.72
CA PRO A 57 -1.94 -21.87 -27.67
C PRO A 57 -2.78 -20.83 -26.97
N ILE A 58 -2.47 -19.56 -27.21
CA ILE A 58 -3.27 -18.42 -26.73
C ILE A 58 -4.01 -17.77 -27.89
N LYS A 59 -5.26 -17.38 -27.67
CA LYS A 59 -6.13 -16.78 -28.69
C LYS A 59 -6.14 -15.25 -28.67
N LYS A 60 -5.64 -14.65 -27.61
CA LYS A 60 -5.60 -13.19 -27.40
C LYS A 60 -4.19 -12.75 -27.01
N ASN A 61 -3.86 -11.51 -27.30
CA ASN A 61 -2.63 -10.91 -26.79
C ASN A 61 -2.68 -10.81 -25.26
N PHE A 62 -1.51 -10.94 -24.64
CA PHE A 62 -1.34 -10.80 -23.22
C PHE A 62 -0.43 -9.61 -22.93
N ARG A 63 -0.83 -8.76 -21.99
CA ARG A 63 -0.07 -7.59 -21.57
C ARG A 63 0.14 -7.64 -20.07
N VAL A 64 1.36 -7.41 -19.61
CA VAL A 64 1.68 -7.15 -18.21
C VAL A 64 1.97 -5.66 -18.08
N ILE A 65 1.31 -5.02 -17.15
CA ILE A 65 1.47 -3.59 -16.85
C ILE A 65 1.99 -3.50 -15.43
N PHE A 66 3.12 -2.81 -15.26
CA PHE A 66 3.69 -2.52 -13.95
C PHE A 66 3.52 -1.05 -13.63
N GLY A 67 2.70 -0.76 -12.62
CA GLY A 67 2.55 0.56 -12.04
C GLY A 67 3.70 0.93 -11.11
N GLY A 68 3.86 2.20 -10.87
CA GLY A 68 4.87 2.75 -9.97
C GLY A 68 4.31 3.76 -8.98
N ASN A 69 2.97 3.87 -8.86
CA ASN A 69 2.29 4.80 -7.95
C ASN A 69 0.95 4.27 -7.44
N GLU A 70 0.83 2.96 -7.24
CA GLU A 70 -0.39 2.35 -6.71
C GLU A 70 -0.65 2.85 -5.29
N GLU A 71 0.37 2.79 -4.45
CA GLU A 71 0.36 3.22 -3.04
C GLU A 71 0.24 4.75 -2.87
N GLY A 72 0.48 5.50 -3.94
CA GLY A 72 0.40 6.95 -3.99
C GLY A 72 -0.88 7.52 -4.59
N GLY A 73 -1.77 6.68 -5.17
CA GLY A 73 -3.05 7.10 -5.74
C GLY A 73 -3.24 6.86 -7.23
N CYS A 74 -2.40 6.02 -7.86
CA CYS A 74 -2.56 5.51 -9.23
C CYS A 74 -2.53 6.57 -10.36
N GLU A 75 -1.91 7.71 -10.15
CA GLU A 75 -1.78 8.78 -11.18
C GLU A 75 -1.06 8.30 -12.45
N ASP A 76 -0.15 7.32 -12.30
CA ASP A 76 0.55 6.67 -13.40
C ASP A 76 -0.40 5.86 -14.29
N MET A 77 -1.48 5.31 -13.72
CA MET A 77 -2.49 4.59 -14.48
C MET A 77 -3.41 5.56 -15.26
N GLU A 78 -3.72 6.72 -14.69
CA GLU A 78 -4.41 7.78 -15.42
C GLU A 78 -3.56 8.26 -16.61
N TYR A 79 -2.26 8.47 -16.39
CA TYR A 79 -1.34 8.80 -17.46
C TYR A 79 -1.27 7.69 -18.53
N TYR A 80 -1.17 6.42 -18.11
CA TYR A 80 -1.14 5.27 -19.01
C TYR A 80 -2.40 5.26 -19.90
N GLU A 81 -3.59 5.37 -19.31
CA GLU A 81 -4.86 5.36 -20.04
C GLU A 81 -4.96 6.51 -21.06
N SER A 82 -4.38 7.66 -20.73
CA SER A 82 -4.31 8.80 -21.65
C SER A 82 -3.48 8.54 -22.92
N LYS A 83 -2.60 7.54 -22.90
CA LYS A 83 -1.72 7.17 -24.02
C LYS A 83 -2.14 5.89 -24.72
N GLN A 84 -2.69 4.96 -23.98
CA GLN A 84 -3.04 3.65 -24.48
C GLN A 84 -4.21 3.08 -23.66
N PRO A 85 -5.33 2.73 -24.29
CA PRO A 85 -6.48 2.19 -23.58
C PRO A 85 -6.12 0.85 -22.91
N PHE A 86 -6.75 0.61 -21.77
CA PHE A 86 -6.70 -0.70 -21.15
C PHE A 86 -7.33 -1.76 -22.04
N PRO A 87 -6.83 -3.00 -22.03
CA PRO A 87 -7.51 -4.11 -22.65
C PRO A 87 -8.89 -4.35 -22.04
N GLU A 88 -9.77 -4.98 -22.82
CA GLU A 88 -11.15 -5.31 -22.39
C GLU A 88 -11.21 -6.14 -21.10
N MET A 89 -10.21 -6.97 -20.88
CA MET A 89 -10.08 -7.79 -19.67
C MET A 89 -8.81 -7.41 -18.93
N VAL A 90 -8.97 -6.96 -17.69
CA VAL A 90 -7.86 -6.62 -16.79
C VAL A 90 -8.13 -7.26 -15.43
N PHE A 91 -7.12 -7.81 -14.81
CA PHE A 91 -7.14 -8.19 -13.39
C PHE A 91 -5.82 -7.83 -12.72
N THR A 92 -5.85 -7.69 -11.41
CA THR A 92 -4.67 -7.53 -10.57
C THR A 92 -4.49 -8.76 -9.69
N PRO A 93 -3.25 -9.26 -9.51
CA PRO A 93 -2.96 -10.32 -8.55
C PRO A 93 -2.80 -9.77 -7.11
N ASP A 94 -2.91 -8.47 -6.95
CA ASP A 94 -2.78 -7.75 -5.70
C ASP A 94 -4.09 -7.83 -4.90
N GLY A 95 -4.34 -8.99 -4.34
CA GLY A 95 -5.57 -9.23 -3.60
C GLY A 95 -5.65 -10.64 -3.04
N SER A 96 -6.67 -10.87 -2.20
CA SER A 96 -6.92 -12.16 -1.57
C SER A 96 -7.82 -13.05 -2.43
N PHE A 97 -7.70 -14.37 -2.26
CA PHE A 97 -8.66 -15.33 -2.80
C PHE A 97 -9.91 -15.42 -1.91
N PRO A 98 -11.09 -15.67 -2.48
CA PRO A 98 -11.42 -15.82 -3.89
C PRO A 98 -11.39 -14.49 -4.65
N VAL A 99 -11.68 -14.53 -5.96
CA VAL A 99 -11.70 -13.33 -6.81
C VAL A 99 -12.59 -12.25 -6.23
N LEU A 100 -12.04 -11.05 -6.04
CA LEU A 100 -12.77 -9.83 -5.68
C LEU A 100 -13.21 -9.13 -6.96
N ASN A 101 -14.51 -8.96 -7.14
CA ASN A 101 -15.11 -8.33 -8.31
C ASN A 101 -15.88 -7.04 -7.97
N CYS A 102 -15.85 -6.62 -6.71
CA CYS A 102 -16.47 -5.40 -6.22
C CYS A 102 -15.59 -4.76 -5.16
N GLU A 103 -15.49 -3.45 -5.20
CA GLU A 103 -14.77 -2.66 -4.23
C GLU A 103 -15.62 -1.48 -3.76
N LYS A 104 -15.41 -1.04 -2.52
CA LYS A 104 -16.08 0.14 -1.98
C LYS A 104 -15.36 1.40 -2.46
N GLY A 105 -16.13 2.44 -2.77
CA GLY A 105 -15.56 3.76 -2.99
C GLY A 105 -14.86 4.28 -1.73
N MET A 106 -13.80 5.05 -1.93
CA MET A 106 -13.03 5.69 -0.88
C MET A 106 -13.14 7.22 -1.01
N VAL A 107 -13.28 7.89 0.11
CA VAL A 107 -13.28 9.36 0.16
C VAL A 107 -12.28 9.80 1.23
N HIS A 108 -11.32 10.63 0.84
CA HIS A 108 -10.42 11.30 1.78
C HIS A 108 -10.92 12.72 2.05
N LEU A 109 -11.14 13.04 3.31
CA LEU A 109 -11.57 14.36 3.74
C LEU A 109 -10.49 15.00 4.60
N THR A 110 -10.10 16.21 4.25
CA THR A 110 -9.16 17.02 5.05
C THR A 110 -9.95 18.12 5.75
N PHE A 111 -9.82 18.20 7.05
CA PHE A 111 -10.38 19.27 7.86
C PHE A 111 -9.25 20.15 8.36
N SER A 112 -9.43 21.46 8.26
CA SER A 112 -8.51 22.46 8.79
C SER A 112 -9.25 23.38 9.73
N ALA A 113 -8.63 23.69 10.86
CA ALA A 113 -9.12 24.68 11.79
C ALA A 113 -7.93 25.50 12.33
N GLU A 114 -8.16 26.79 12.53
CA GLU A 114 -7.21 27.60 13.28
C GLU A 114 -7.29 27.23 14.76
N PHE A 115 -6.14 26.97 15.32
CA PHE A 115 -6.01 26.62 16.73
C PHE A 115 -4.95 27.52 17.35
N SER A 116 -5.31 28.15 18.46
CA SER A 116 -4.36 28.88 19.31
C SER A 116 -4.51 28.41 20.74
N ASP A 117 -3.41 28.01 21.35
CA ASP A 117 -3.35 27.64 22.76
C ASP A 117 -1.99 28.10 23.30
N ASP A 118 -2.01 28.84 24.40
CA ASP A 118 -0.80 29.40 25.01
C ASP A 118 0.14 28.32 25.56
N LYS A 119 -0.33 27.09 25.71
CA LYS A 119 0.41 25.96 26.27
C LYS A 119 0.88 24.95 25.25
N ILE A 120 0.18 24.82 24.13
CA ILE A 120 0.48 23.80 23.10
C ILE A 120 1.09 24.46 21.87
N ALA A 121 2.33 24.10 21.57
CA ALA A 121 3.05 24.59 20.39
C ALA A 121 2.78 23.75 19.14
N GLU A 122 2.66 22.43 19.27
CA GLU A 122 2.47 21.52 18.14
C GLU A 122 1.80 20.21 18.58
N ILE A 123 0.97 19.64 17.70
CA ILE A 123 0.44 18.29 17.84
C ILE A 123 0.74 17.53 16.54
N LYS A 124 1.39 16.37 16.66
CA LYS A 124 1.68 15.48 15.53
C LYS A 124 1.23 14.05 15.80
N GLY A 125 0.53 13.45 14.84
CA GLY A 125 0.16 12.04 14.88
C GLY A 125 -0.13 11.49 13.49
N GLY A 126 0.20 10.22 13.29
CA GLY A 126 0.04 9.55 12.01
C GLY A 126 1.12 9.88 10.98
N SER A 127 1.33 8.98 10.03
CA SER A 127 2.30 9.11 8.95
C SER A 127 1.67 8.90 7.57
N VAL A 128 0.51 8.24 7.51
CA VAL A 128 -0.20 7.92 6.27
C VAL A 128 -1.71 8.05 6.47
N ILE A 129 -2.41 8.40 5.39
CA ILE A 129 -3.84 8.74 5.46
C ILE A 129 -4.74 7.50 5.66
N ASN A 130 -4.27 6.34 5.27
CA ASN A 130 -5.02 5.07 5.34
C ASN A 130 -4.72 4.24 6.60
N ALA A 131 -3.96 4.78 7.55
CA ALA A 131 -3.67 4.11 8.82
C ALA A 131 -4.09 4.97 10.02
N ILE A 132 -4.62 4.32 11.04
CA ILE A 132 -4.91 4.99 12.32
C ILE A 132 -3.59 5.22 13.03
N PRO A 133 -3.32 6.46 13.49
CA PRO A 133 -2.11 6.77 14.25
C PRO A 133 -1.95 5.89 15.49
N ASP A 134 -0.80 5.24 15.61
CA ASP A 134 -0.42 4.47 16.82
C ASP A 134 0.12 5.36 17.94
N LYS A 135 0.59 6.54 17.57
CA LYS A 135 1.12 7.54 18.52
C LYS A 135 0.74 8.97 18.14
N CYS A 136 0.65 9.79 19.17
CA CYS A 136 0.51 11.25 19.06
C CYS A 136 1.56 11.91 19.95
N ILE A 137 2.26 12.90 19.42
CA ILE A 137 3.24 13.72 20.13
C ILE A 137 2.68 15.10 20.29
N VAL A 138 2.63 15.60 21.51
CA VAL A 138 2.25 16.97 21.84
C VAL A 138 3.51 17.70 22.33
N LYS A 139 3.86 18.81 21.68
CA LYS A 139 4.89 19.74 22.12
C LYS A 139 4.25 20.93 22.83
N PHE A 140 4.76 21.25 24.00
CA PHE A 140 4.28 22.38 24.77
C PHE A 140 5.13 23.64 24.51
N ALA A 141 4.56 24.80 24.82
CA ALA A 141 5.25 26.07 24.61
C ALA A 141 6.50 26.26 25.49
N ASP A 142 6.61 25.52 26.61
CA ASP A 142 7.79 25.45 27.46
C ASP A 142 8.92 24.55 26.93
N GLY A 143 8.72 23.95 25.74
CA GLY A 143 9.67 23.03 25.09
C GLY A 143 9.58 21.59 25.57
N SER A 144 8.72 21.27 26.53
CA SER A 144 8.47 19.88 26.92
C SER A 144 7.65 19.13 25.86
N GLU A 145 7.78 17.78 25.84
CA GLU A 145 7.02 16.92 24.94
C GLU A 145 6.32 15.80 25.70
N LYS A 146 5.14 15.41 25.23
CA LYS A 146 4.41 14.26 25.71
C LYS A 146 4.01 13.36 24.55
N GLU A 147 4.40 12.10 24.60
CA GLU A 147 3.97 11.05 23.66
C GLU A 147 2.83 10.24 24.30
N ASN A 148 1.74 10.08 23.55
CA ASN A 148 0.68 9.12 23.85
C ASN A 148 0.70 8.03 22.77
N ARG A 149 0.66 6.76 23.20
CA ARG A 149 0.54 5.60 22.31
C ARG A 149 -0.82 4.95 22.51
N HIS A 150 -1.49 4.63 21.40
CA HIS A 150 -2.67 3.80 21.43
C HIS A 150 -2.28 2.32 21.44
N THR A 151 -2.85 1.58 22.39
CA THR A 151 -2.83 0.11 22.32
C THR A 151 -4.03 -0.32 21.46
N GLY A 152 -3.89 -1.40 20.67
CA GLY A 152 -4.94 -1.86 19.74
C GLY A 152 -6.31 -2.16 20.38
N GLN A 153 -6.44 -2.12 21.71
CA GLN A 153 -7.71 -2.25 22.41
C GLN A 153 -8.51 -0.95 22.41
N ASP A 154 -7.86 0.21 22.41
CA ASP A 154 -8.52 1.53 22.46
C ASP A 154 -9.19 1.85 21.11
N LEU A 155 -8.66 1.31 19.99
CA LEU A 155 -9.18 1.49 18.65
C LEU A 155 -10.55 0.83 18.43
N LYS A 156 -10.83 -0.30 19.08
CA LYS A 156 -12.15 -0.95 19.01
C LYS A 156 -13.27 -0.12 19.62
N THR A 157 -12.96 0.73 20.57
CA THR A 157 -13.93 1.60 21.25
C THR A 157 -14.18 2.89 20.48
N ALA A 158 -13.21 3.40 19.74
CA ALA A 158 -13.35 4.62 18.94
C ALA A 158 -14.17 4.40 17.65
N THR A 159 -14.19 3.17 17.13
CA THR A 159 -14.94 2.82 15.89
C THR A 159 -16.43 2.60 16.12
N MET A 160 -16.90 2.62 17.37
CA MET A 160 -18.31 2.36 17.74
C MET A 160 -19.06 3.59 18.30
N ARG A 161 -18.55 4.81 18.14
CA ARG A 161 -19.24 6.02 18.60
C ARG A 161 -19.52 7.00 17.47
#